data_1622931cade2ddb5843b13408c38b245
#
_entry.id   1622931cade2ddb5843b13408c38b245
#
_cell.length_a   1.000
_cell.length_b   1.000
_cell.length_c   1.000
_cell.angle_alpha   90.00
_cell.angle_beta   90.00
_cell.angle_gamma   90.00
#
_symmetry.space_group_name_H-M   'P 1'
#
loop_
_entity.id
_entity.type
_entity.pdbx_description
1 polymer ?
#
loop_
_entity_poly.entity_id
_entity_poly.type
_entity_poly.pdbx_seq_one_letter_code
_entity_poly.pdbx_strand_id
1 'polypeptide(L)'
;SLSDLKQGVTLEVFGEGTSPGPRGSINTNNYVSFGEAMENLESSGVSTNIASYLGAATVRIQEIGYANRKATPSEMESMRNIVKLAMMQGAIGIGSSLIYAPGDYADTDELVELSKVAASYGGRYISHMRNEDSNVLEALDELLEIAERAKIPAQIYHLKTSRKPNWHLLDTVINKVENAREN
;
A
#
# COMPACT_ATOMS: atom_id res chain seq x y z
N SER A 1 16.62 12.32 -4.19
CA SER A 1 17.30 13.59 -4.51
C SER A 1 18.70 13.64 -3.91
N LEU A 2 19.56 14.56 -4.39
CA LEU A 2 20.90 14.76 -3.78
C LEU A 2 20.83 15.20 -2.31
N SER A 3 19.71 15.78 -1.90
CA SER A 3 19.46 16.18 -0.51
C SER A 3 19.47 14.97 0.43
N ASP A 4 18.77 13.91 0.05
CA ASP A 4 18.63 12.70 0.85
C ASP A 4 19.96 11.95 0.96
N LEU A 5 20.66 11.82 -0.16
CA LEU A 5 21.99 11.20 -0.19
C LEU A 5 23.00 11.96 0.70
N LYS A 6 22.97 13.30 0.71
CA LYS A 6 23.83 14.13 1.58
C LYS A 6 23.49 13.98 3.06
N GLN A 7 22.32 13.49 3.40
CA GLN A 7 21.88 13.17 4.76
C GLN A 7 22.13 11.71 5.15
N GLY A 8 22.79 10.94 4.28
CA GLY A 8 23.13 9.53 4.53
C GLY A 8 22.02 8.54 4.14
N VAL A 9 20.96 8.99 3.44
CA VAL A 9 19.93 8.10 2.92
C VAL A 9 20.48 7.36 1.70
N THR A 10 20.54 6.05 1.78
CA THR A 10 21.06 5.17 0.71
C THR A 10 20.00 4.33 0.02
N LEU A 11 18.81 4.27 0.59
CA LEU A 11 17.63 3.57 0.04
C LEU A 11 16.38 4.40 0.31
N GLU A 12 15.59 4.62 -0.72
CA GLU A 12 14.25 5.22 -0.62
C GLU A 12 13.20 4.15 -0.95
N VAL A 13 12.17 4.03 -0.08
CA VAL A 13 11.06 3.11 -0.27
C VAL A 13 9.79 3.92 -0.46
N PHE A 14 9.05 3.65 -1.51
CA PHE A 14 7.81 4.37 -1.85
C PHE A 14 6.67 3.40 -2.22
N GLY A 15 5.54 3.91 -2.71
CA GLY A 15 4.37 3.12 -3.03
C GLY A 15 3.27 3.17 -1.96
N GLU A 16 3.25 4.22 -1.13
CA GLU A 16 2.15 4.50 -0.23
C GLU A 16 0.90 4.90 -1.04
N GLY A 17 -0.06 4.02 -1.16
CA GLY A 17 -1.32 4.24 -1.88
C GLY A 17 -1.20 4.18 -3.40
N THR A 18 -0.25 4.89 -4.02
CA THR A 18 0.04 4.82 -5.45
C THR A 18 1.49 4.44 -5.72
N SER A 19 1.75 3.82 -6.87
CA SER A 19 3.08 3.40 -7.32
C SER A 19 3.37 3.90 -8.73
N PRO A 20 4.64 3.91 -9.21
CA PRO A 20 5.00 4.33 -10.56
C PRO A 20 4.30 3.55 -11.67
N GLY A 21 3.97 2.30 -11.43
CA GLY A 21 3.22 1.40 -12.31
C GLY A 21 2.38 0.40 -11.50
N PRO A 22 1.49 -0.35 -12.19
CA PRO A 22 1.19 -0.24 -13.62
C PRO A 22 0.43 1.06 -13.98
N ARG A 23 0.52 1.46 -15.23
CA ARG A 23 -0.22 2.61 -15.78
C ARG A 23 -0.54 2.41 -17.26
N GLY A 24 -1.53 3.15 -17.75
CA GLY A 24 -2.05 2.95 -19.11
C GLY A 24 -3.00 1.75 -19.17
N SER A 25 -3.63 1.51 -20.32
CA SER A 25 -4.53 0.38 -20.49
C SER A 25 -3.76 -0.86 -20.94
N ILE A 26 -3.96 -2.00 -20.28
CA ILE A 26 -3.28 -3.26 -20.55
C ILE A 26 -3.44 -3.76 -22.01
N ASN A 27 -4.49 -3.30 -22.69
CA ASN A 27 -4.78 -3.66 -24.06
C ASN A 27 -4.28 -2.63 -25.08
N THR A 28 -3.42 -1.71 -24.69
CA THR A 28 -2.89 -0.64 -25.54
C THR A 28 -1.37 -0.57 -25.50
N ASN A 29 -0.79 0.03 -26.55
CA ASN A 29 0.66 0.19 -26.66
C ASN A 29 1.26 1.19 -25.65
N ASN A 30 0.44 1.82 -24.82
CA ASN A 30 0.89 2.74 -23.76
C ASN A 30 0.82 2.13 -22.37
N TYR A 31 0.56 0.82 -22.25
CA TYR A 31 0.66 0.13 -20.97
C TYR A 31 2.12 0.06 -20.53
N VAL A 32 2.36 0.40 -19.27
CA VAL A 32 3.66 0.29 -18.61
C VAL A 32 3.44 -0.55 -17.35
N SER A 33 4.08 -1.69 -17.27
CA SER A 33 4.02 -2.58 -16.11
C SER A 33 4.73 -1.97 -14.89
N PHE A 34 4.61 -2.61 -13.72
CA PHE A 34 5.34 -2.20 -12.52
C PHE A 34 6.85 -2.26 -12.75
N GLY A 35 7.36 -3.36 -13.29
CA GLY A 35 8.79 -3.54 -13.57
C GLY A 35 9.35 -2.51 -14.54
N GLU A 36 8.68 -2.32 -15.69
CA GLU A 36 9.07 -1.29 -16.66
C GLU A 36 9.06 0.12 -16.08
N ALA A 37 8.13 0.42 -15.17
CA ALA A 37 8.10 1.71 -14.50
C ALA A 37 9.31 1.90 -13.58
N MET A 38 9.75 0.84 -12.88
CA MET A 38 10.95 0.88 -12.05
C MET A 38 12.22 0.98 -12.90
N GLU A 39 12.33 0.24 -13.99
CA GLU A 39 13.44 0.33 -14.96
C GLU A 39 13.53 1.73 -15.58
N ASN A 40 12.40 2.36 -15.89
CA ASN A 40 12.37 3.73 -16.40
C ASN A 40 12.88 4.76 -15.39
N LEU A 41 12.58 4.56 -14.09
CA LEU A 41 13.12 5.41 -13.02
C LEU A 41 14.63 5.24 -12.91
N GLU A 42 15.12 4.00 -12.90
CA GLU A 42 16.55 3.70 -12.84
C GLU A 42 17.30 4.30 -14.05
N SER A 43 16.76 4.10 -15.26
CA SER A 43 17.35 4.63 -16.50
C SER A 43 17.36 6.15 -16.56
N SER A 44 16.41 6.81 -15.89
CA SER A 44 16.36 8.28 -15.78
C SER A 44 17.40 8.83 -14.81
N GLY A 45 18.02 7.97 -14.03
CA GLY A 45 19.01 8.29 -13.00
C GLY A 45 18.38 8.61 -11.65
N VAL A 46 18.70 7.79 -10.68
CA VAL A 46 18.34 7.98 -9.26
C VAL A 46 19.61 8.16 -8.42
N SER A 47 19.55 8.99 -7.39
CA SER A 47 20.71 9.25 -6.54
C SER A 47 20.86 8.26 -5.39
N THR A 48 19.80 7.54 -5.04
CA THR A 48 19.76 6.51 -4.00
C THR A 48 19.31 5.20 -4.62
N ASN A 49 19.46 4.08 -3.94
CA ASN A 49 18.73 2.87 -4.29
C ASN A 49 17.23 3.11 -4.07
N ILE A 50 16.39 2.44 -4.83
CA ILE A 50 14.94 2.56 -4.75
C ILE A 50 14.27 1.19 -4.63
N ALA A 51 13.20 1.13 -3.86
CA ALA A 51 12.28 0.01 -3.81
C ALA A 51 10.85 0.54 -3.71
N SER A 52 9.86 -0.24 -4.16
CA SER A 52 8.47 0.20 -4.12
C SER A 52 7.52 -0.90 -3.69
N TYR A 53 6.55 -0.52 -2.86
CA TYR A 53 5.30 -1.25 -2.77
C TYR A 53 4.48 -1.01 -4.04
N LEU A 54 3.60 -1.95 -4.37
CA LEU A 54 2.52 -1.71 -5.33
C LEU A 54 1.40 -0.95 -4.61
N GLY A 55 1.03 0.22 -5.10
CA GLY A 55 -0.05 1.00 -4.51
C GLY A 55 -1.43 0.36 -4.73
N ALA A 56 -2.19 0.12 -3.68
CA ALA A 56 -3.55 -0.40 -3.77
C ALA A 56 -4.46 0.51 -4.60
N ALA A 57 -4.33 1.83 -4.46
CA ALA A 57 -5.04 2.78 -5.30
C ALA A 57 -4.63 2.69 -6.78
N THR A 58 -3.35 2.39 -7.09
CA THR A 58 -2.91 2.14 -8.47
C THR A 58 -3.62 0.93 -9.07
N VAL A 59 -3.71 -0.17 -8.32
CA VAL A 59 -4.44 -1.38 -8.74
C VAL A 59 -5.91 -1.07 -9.00
N ARG A 60 -6.54 -0.33 -8.08
CA ARG A 60 -7.93 0.05 -8.19
C ARG A 60 -8.18 0.96 -9.39
N ILE A 61 -7.33 1.96 -9.63
CA ILE A 61 -7.45 2.88 -10.77
C ILE A 61 -7.36 2.12 -12.10
N GLN A 62 -6.51 1.10 -12.19
CA GLN A 62 -6.35 0.28 -13.40
C GLN A 62 -7.64 -0.42 -13.81
N GLU A 63 -8.42 -0.93 -12.85
CA GLU A 63 -9.60 -1.75 -13.13
C GLU A 63 -10.93 -1.00 -12.98
N ILE A 64 -11.03 -0.13 -11.99
CA ILE A 64 -12.30 0.52 -11.60
C ILE A 64 -12.27 2.02 -11.89
N GLY A 65 -11.06 2.59 -12.02
CA GLY A 65 -10.89 4.05 -12.10
C GLY A 65 -11.18 4.70 -10.75
N TYR A 66 -11.80 5.87 -10.81
CA TYR A 66 -12.17 6.66 -9.62
C TYR A 66 -13.61 6.43 -9.16
N ALA A 67 -14.25 5.35 -9.58
CA ALA A 67 -15.63 5.08 -9.17
C ALA A 67 -15.70 4.62 -7.69
N ASN A 68 -16.56 5.30 -6.93
CA ASN A 68 -16.85 4.93 -5.53
C ASN A 68 -17.85 3.76 -5.50
N ARG A 69 -17.35 2.55 -5.71
CA ARG A 69 -18.11 1.29 -5.64
C ARG A 69 -17.20 0.13 -5.35
N LYS A 70 -17.75 -0.98 -4.92
CA LYS A 70 -17.01 -2.24 -4.81
C LYS A 70 -16.58 -2.77 -6.18
N ALA A 71 -15.47 -3.51 -6.18
CA ALA A 71 -15.05 -4.31 -7.32
C ALA A 71 -16.06 -5.42 -7.60
N THR A 72 -16.36 -5.68 -8.87
CA THR A 72 -17.05 -6.91 -9.28
C THR A 72 -16.12 -8.11 -9.11
N PRO A 73 -16.64 -9.36 -9.08
CA PRO A 73 -15.79 -10.54 -8.99
C PRO A 73 -14.74 -10.64 -10.11
N SER A 74 -15.06 -10.22 -11.33
CA SER A 74 -14.12 -10.21 -12.46
C SER A 74 -13.05 -9.13 -12.31
N GLU A 75 -13.42 -7.93 -11.86
CA GLU A 75 -12.47 -6.86 -11.57
C GLU A 75 -11.53 -7.27 -10.43
N MET A 76 -12.04 -7.89 -9.38
CA MET A 76 -11.22 -8.40 -8.29
C MET A 76 -10.21 -9.45 -8.77
N GLU A 77 -10.61 -10.33 -9.68
CA GLU A 77 -9.67 -11.29 -10.28
C GLU A 77 -8.59 -10.60 -11.09
N SER A 78 -8.94 -9.60 -11.89
CA SER A 78 -7.97 -8.76 -12.61
C SER A 78 -7.03 -8.03 -11.64
N MET A 79 -7.56 -7.46 -10.57
CA MET A 79 -6.77 -6.77 -9.54
C MET A 79 -5.77 -7.73 -8.87
N ARG A 80 -6.19 -8.95 -8.53
CA ARG A 80 -5.30 -10.00 -8.01
C ARG A 80 -4.17 -10.34 -9.00
N ASN A 81 -4.48 -10.41 -10.29
CA ASN A 81 -3.47 -10.66 -11.31
C ASN A 81 -2.47 -9.50 -11.45
N ILE A 82 -2.92 -8.25 -11.33
CA ILE A 82 -2.02 -7.09 -11.30
C ILE A 82 -1.05 -7.19 -10.13
N VAL A 83 -1.55 -7.51 -8.92
CA VAL A 83 -0.70 -7.71 -7.73
C VAL A 83 0.32 -8.83 -7.97
N LYS A 84 -0.14 -9.98 -8.48
CA LYS A 84 0.73 -11.12 -8.81
C LYS A 84 1.88 -10.70 -9.75
N LEU A 85 1.56 -10.03 -10.84
CA LEU A 85 2.56 -9.59 -11.81
C LEU A 85 3.55 -8.59 -11.20
N ALA A 86 3.08 -7.62 -10.43
CA ALA A 86 3.95 -6.65 -9.77
C ALA A 86 4.88 -7.32 -8.75
N MET A 87 4.39 -8.29 -7.97
CA MET A 87 5.23 -9.06 -7.04
C MET A 87 6.32 -9.85 -7.77
N MET A 88 5.99 -10.46 -8.91
CA MET A 88 6.98 -11.16 -9.76
C MET A 88 8.00 -10.19 -10.38
N GLN A 89 7.67 -8.91 -10.50
CA GLN A 89 8.52 -7.84 -11.04
C GLN A 89 9.26 -7.05 -9.95
N GLY A 90 9.24 -7.51 -8.71
CA GLY A 90 10.04 -6.95 -7.62
C GLY A 90 9.32 -5.96 -6.70
N ALA A 91 7.99 -5.86 -6.76
CA ALA A 91 7.25 -5.15 -5.72
C ALA A 91 7.48 -5.82 -4.36
N ILE A 92 7.67 -5.02 -3.30
CA ILE A 92 7.96 -5.54 -1.96
C ILE A 92 6.69 -5.83 -1.13
N GLY A 93 5.53 -5.59 -1.71
CA GLY A 93 4.23 -5.81 -1.09
C GLY A 93 3.17 -4.83 -1.59
N ILE A 94 2.11 -4.63 -0.81
CA ILE A 94 1.01 -3.70 -1.06
C ILE A 94 1.11 -2.50 -0.11
N GLY A 95 1.02 -1.30 -0.68
CA GLY A 95 0.91 -0.05 0.07
C GLY A 95 -0.47 0.58 -0.11
N SER A 96 -1.10 1.01 0.97
CA SER A 96 -2.39 1.70 0.91
C SER A 96 -2.34 3.07 1.58
N SER A 97 -3.19 3.97 1.12
CA SER A 97 -3.43 5.28 1.72
C SER A 97 -4.94 5.51 1.75
N LEU A 98 -5.55 5.19 2.90
CA LEU A 98 -7.00 4.99 3.03
C LEU A 98 -7.76 6.27 3.45
N ILE A 99 -7.07 7.39 3.53
CA ILE A 99 -7.67 8.72 3.74
C ILE A 99 -8.00 9.39 2.39
N TYR A 100 -7.34 8.99 1.30
CA TYR A 100 -7.41 9.68 0.02
C TYR A 100 -8.14 8.85 -1.04
N ALA A 101 -8.99 9.52 -1.84
CA ALA A 101 -9.64 8.90 -2.99
C ALA A 101 -8.59 8.54 -4.09
N PRO A 102 -8.76 7.40 -4.77
CA PRO A 102 -9.82 6.42 -4.60
C PRO A 102 -9.47 5.30 -3.60
N GLY A 103 -8.39 5.43 -2.82
CA GLY A 103 -7.98 4.43 -1.83
C GLY A 103 -9.01 4.27 -0.70
N ASP A 104 -9.67 5.35 -0.32
CA ASP A 104 -10.74 5.37 0.70
C ASP A 104 -12.01 4.61 0.29
N TYR A 105 -12.19 4.33 -1.01
CA TYR A 105 -13.30 3.53 -1.54
C TYR A 105 -13.09 2.03 -1.43
N ALA A 106 -11.84 1.59 -1.20
CA ALA A 106 -11.53 0.20 -0.95
C ALA A 106 -12.08 -0.22 0.42
N ASP A 107 -12.82 -1.31 0.47
CA ASP A 107 -13.19 -1.91 1.74
C ASP A 107 -12.11 -2.88 2.24
N THR A 108 -12.24 -3.31 3.50
CA THR A 108 -11.29 -4.24 4.13
C THR A 108 -11.17 -5.55 3.35
N ASP A 109 -12.27 -6.07 2.79
CA ASP A 109 -12.26 -7.30 2.00
C ASP A 109 -11.42 -7.19 0.73
N GLU A 110 -11.53 -6.06 0.02
CA GLU A 110 -10.68 -5.76 -1.15
C GLU A 110 -9.19 -5.79 -0.76
N LEU A 111 -8.83 -5.09 0.31
CA LEU A 111 -7.45 -5.02 0.78
C LEU A 111 -6.91 -6.39 1.26
N VAL A 112 -7.76 -7.19 1.91
CA VAL A 112 -7.42 -8.57 2.30
C VAL A 112 -7.14 -9.44 1.08
N GLU A 113 -7.99 -9.39 0.05
CA GLU A 113 -7.81 -10.21 -1.16
C GLU A 113 -6.52 -9.85 -1.92
N LEU A 114 -6.20 -8.56 -2.04
CA LEU A 114 -4.95 -8.12 -2.65
C LEU A 114 -3.73 -8.53 -1.79
N SER A 115 -3.84 -8.37 -0.47
CA SER A 115 -2.78 -8.72 0.48
C SER A 115 -2.50 -10.23 0.53
N LYS A 116 -3.51 -11.09 0.38
CA LYS A 116 -3.31 -12.56 0.25
C LYS A 116 -2.41 -12.91 -0.92
N VAL A 117 -2.58 -12.23 -2.06
CA VAL A 117 -1.70 -12.45 -3.22
C VAL A 117 -0.28 -12.01 -2.90
N ALA A 118 -0.09 -10.81 -2.35
CA ALA A 118 1.23 -10.32 -1.96
C ALA A 118 1.91 -11.26 -0.93
N ALA A 119 1.16 -11.76 0.06
CA ALA A 119 1.64 -12.69 1.07
C ALA A 119 2.19 -13.99 0.44
N SER A 120 1.53 -14.52 -0.60
CA SER A 120 1.99 -15.73 -1.29
C SER A 120 3.34 -15.58 -2.00
N TYR A 121 3.80 -14.36 -2.20
CA TYR A 121 5.13 -14.00 -2.72
C TYR A 121 6.09 -13.47 -1.64
N GLY A 122 5.75 -13.61 -0.35
CA GLY A 122 6.58 -13.11 0.75
C GLY A 122 6.54 -11.59 0.94
N GLY A 123 5.54 -10.92 0.37
CA GLY A 123 5.35 -9.48 0.48
C GLY A 123 4.89 -9.02 1.86
N ARG A 124 4.79 -7.70 2.01
CA ARG A 124 4.31 -7.02 3.21
C ARG A 124 3.14 -6.11 2.88
N TYR A 125 2.33 -5.79 3.87
CA TYR A 125 1.30 -4.74 3.78
C TYR A 125 1.76 -3.51 4.55
N ILE A 126 1.62 -2.32 3.97
CA ILE A 126 1.89 -1.06 4.66
C ILE A 126 0.75 -0.09 4.41
N SER A 127 0.32 0.63 5.44
CA SER A 127 -0.84 1.51 5.34
C SER A 127 -0.63 2.86 6.02
N HIS A 128 -0.92 3.92 5.26
CA HIS A 128 -1.47 5.14 5.81
C HIS A 128 -2.91 4.82 6.17
N MET A 129 -3.17 4.63 7.44
CA MET A 129 -4.45 4.12 7.95
C MET A 129 -5.63 4.99 7.54
N ARG A 130 -6.84 4.42 7.55
CA ARG A 130 -8.09 5.09 7.16
C ARG A 130 -8.42 6.31 8.01
N ASN A 131 -7.96 6.34 9.24
CA ASN A 131 -8.12 7.47 10.14
C ASN A 131 -6.92 7.58 11.08
N GLU A 132 -6.47 8.79 11.34
CA GLU A 132 -5.39 9.11 12.28
C GLU A 132 -5.85 10.08 13.37
N ASP A 133 -7.16 10.33 13.44
CA ASP A 133 -7.85 11.28 14.33
C ASP A 133 -8.70 10.49 15.35
N SER A 134 -9.94 10.87 15.57
CA SER A 134 -10.85 10.28 16.55
C SER A 134 -11.11 8.78 16.39
N ASN A 135 -11.02 8.25 15.16
CA ASN A 135 -11.27 6.84 14.84
C ASN A 135 -9.95 6.08 14.54
N VAL A 136 -8.85 6.51 15.14
CA VAL A 136 -7.54 5.87 14.92
C VAL A 136 -7.52 4.42 15.43
N LEU A 137 -8.29 4.09 16.46
CA LEU A 137 -8.35 2.73 17.02
C LEU A 137 -9.06 1.77 16.05
N GLU A 138 -10.17 2.21 15.45
CA GLU A 138 -10.88 1.43 14.43
C GLU A 138 -10.04 1.25 13.16
N ALA A 139 -9.30 2.28 12.76
CA ALA A 139 -8.38 2.20 11.62
C ALA A 139 -7.20 1.25 11.91
N LEU A 140 -6.73 1.19 13.14
CA LEU A 140 -5.72 0.23 13.56
C LEU A 140 -6.30 -1.20 13.58
N ASP A 141 -7.53 -1.38 14.06
CA ASP A 141 -8.21 -2.68 14.02
C ASP A 141 -8.37 -3.19 12.59
N GLU A 142 -8.73 -2.33 11.63
CA GLU A 142 -8.77 -2.68 10.20
C GLU A 142 -7.41 -3.16 9.69
N LEU A 143 -6.33 -2.47 10.03
CA LEU A 143 -4.97 -2.88 9.62
C LEU A 143 -4.60 -4.25 10.18
N LEU A 144 -4.89 -4.48 11.46
CA LEU A 144 -4.63 -5.76 12.13
C LEU A 144 -5.49 -6.88 11.55
N GLU A 145 -6.77 -6.62 11.25
CA GLU A 145 -7.65 -7.55 10.55
C GLU A 145 -7.11 -7.95 9.18
N ILE A 146 -6.61 -6.98 8.39
CA ILE A 146 -5.99 -7.25 7.09
C ILE A 146 -4.76 -8.16 7.27
N ALA A 147 -3.91 -7.85 8.24
CA ALA A 147 -2.71 -8.64 8.52
C ALA A 147 -3.05 -10.09 8.88
N GLU A 148 -4.01 -10.29 9.79
CA GLU A 148 -4.46 -11.59 10.24
C GLU A 148 -5.12 -12.40 9.13
N ARG A 149 -6.11 -11.82 8.44
CA ARG A 149 -6.89 -12.52 7.41
C ARG A 149 -6.08 -12.85 6.15
N ALA A 150 -5.11 -11.99 5.82
CA ALA A 150 -4.21 -12.23 4.69
C ALA A 150 -2.95 -13.01 5.08
N LYS A 151 -2.69 -13.21 6.38
CA LYS A 151 -1.46 -13.81 6.91
C LYS A 151 -0.20 -13.11 6.37
N ILE A 152 -0.21 -11.79 6.43
CA ILE A 152 0.83 -10.91 5.89
C ILE A 152 1.42 -10.04 7.01
N PRO A 153 2.75 -9.88 7.07
CA PRO A 153 3.34 -8.88 7.96
C PRO A 153 2.85 -7.49 7.59
N ALA A 154 2.35 -6.73 8.56
CA ALA A 154 1.84 -5.38 8.35
C ALA A 154 2.69 -4.32 9.03
N GLN A 155 2.68 -3.12 8.47
CA GLN A 155 3.38 -1.95 8.98
C GLN A 155 2.47 -0.72 8.89
N ILE A 156 2.55 0.14 9.90
CA ILE A 156 1.87 1.43 9.89
C ILE A 156 2.84 2.49 9.37
N TYR A 157 2.44 3.26 8.35
CA TYR A 157 3.13 4.49 7.99
C TYR A 157 3.00 5.52 9.11
N HIS A 158 4.07 6.25 9.38
CA HIS A 158 4.10 7.49 10.18
C HIS A 158 3.05 7.54 11.31
N LEU A 159 2.98 6.51 12.15
CA LEU A 159 2.02 6.38 13.25
C LEU A 159 1.86 7.69 14.03
N LYS A 160 0.64 8.15 14.18
CA LYS A 160 0.28 9.33 14.95
C LYS A 160 -1.17 9.27 15.45
N THR A 161 -1.44 10.00 16.52
CA THR A 161 -2.79 10.38 16.93
C THR A 161 -2.95 11.88 16.66
N SER A 162 -3.59 12.19 15.54
CA SER A 162 -3.73 13.55 15.07
C SER A 162 -4.62 14.37 15.98
N ARG A 163 -4.29 15.67 16.15
CA ARG A 163 -4.99 16.65 16.96
C ARG A 163 -4.95 16.39 18.48
N LYS A 164 -4.75 17.44 19.24
CA LYS A 164 -4.61 17.41 20.69
C LYS A 164 -5.72 16.66 21.46
N PRO A 165 -7.01 16.73 21.09
CA PRO A 165 -8.06 15.98 21.77
C PRO A 165 -7.86 14.45 21.74
N ASN A 166 -7.12 13.91 20.76
CA ASN A 166 -6.92 12.48 20.57
C ASN A 166 -5.61 11.95 21.15
N TRP A 167 -4.75 12.80 21.68
CA TRP A 167 -3.42 12.38 22.18
C TRP A 167 -3.52 11.34 23.30
N HIS A 168 -4.62 11.35 24.06
CA HIS A 168 -4.87 10.34 25.10
C HIS A 168 -5.05 8.93 24.54
N LEU A 169 -5.29 8.77 23.23
CA LEU A 169 -5.43 7.46 22.58
C LEU A 169 -4.08 6.78 22.30
N LEU A 170 -2.96 7.53 22.35
CA LEU A 170 -1.65 7.04 21.93
C LEU A 170 -1.20 5.81 22.70
N ASP A 171 -1.37 5.80 24.02
CA ASP A 171 -0.98 4.65 24.83
C ASP A 171 -1.80 3.40 24.47
N THR A 172 -3.08 3.56 24.16
CA THR A 172 -3.94 2.46 23.69
C THR A 172 -3.47 1.94 22.32
N VAL A 173 -3.11 2.85 21.40
CA VAL A 173 -2.57 2.49 20.09
C VAL A 173 -1.28 1.69 20.23
N ILE A 174 -0.34 2.17 21.07
CA ILE A 174 0.93 1.48 21.32
C ILE A 174 0.68 0.08 21.89
N ASN A 175 -0.16 -0.03 22.93
CA ASN A 175 -0.48 -1.31 23.54
C ASN A 175 -1.11 -2.31 22.55
N LYS A 176 -2.00 -1.84 21.67
CA LYS A 176 -2.58 -2.70 20.61
C LYS A 176 -1.52 -3.22 19.64
N VAL A 177 -0.59 -2.35 19.24
CA VAL A 177 0.51 -2.73 18.33
C VAL A 177 1.45 -3.73 19.02
N GLU A 178 1.85 -3.48 20.25
CA GLU A 178 2.73 -4.41 21.00
C GLU A 178 2.07 -5.77 21.20
N ASN A 179 0.80 -5.81 21.59
CA ASN A 179 0.04 -7.06 21.72
C ASN A 179 -0.06 -7.83 20.40
N ALA A 180 -0.22 -7.13 19.27
CA ALA A 180 -0.27 -7.77 17.95
C ALA A 180 1.10 -8.29 17.48
N ARG A 181 2.20 -7.78 18.03
CA ARG A 181 3.56 -8.24 17.73
C ARG A 181 3.97 -9.50 18.51
N GLU A 182 3.29 -9.77 19.62
CA GLU A 182 3.55 -10.94 20.48
C GLU A 182 2.81 -12.21 19.99
N ASN A 183 1.82 -12.06 19.12
CA ASN A 183 1.00 -13.12 18.55
C ASN A 183 1.35 -13.40 17.07
#